data_df8c9a8e169ab748524ed80cdcf9d79e
#
_entry.id   df8c9a8e169ab748524ed80cdcf9d79e
#
_cell.length_a   1.000
_cell.length_b   1.000
_cell.length_c   1.000
_cell.angle_alpha   90.00
_cell.angle_beta   90.00
_cell.angle_gamma   90.00
#
_symmetry.space_group_name_H-M   'P 1'
#
loop_
_entity.id
_entity.type
_entity.pdbx_description
1 polymer ?
#
loop_
_entity_poly.entity_id
_entity_poly.type
_entity_poly.pdbx_seq_one_letter_code
_entity_poly.pdbx_strand_id
1 'polypeptide(L)'
;MSGNAVTYRLGRNCKLYEGTAGAEATTEVTHAADVATNGTRERINITDRQLAALGFNGYASGLADLTITIQARRVANDAAVGAIRTAFKSASPISLKVLNGATGEGVKGDFVISDYNESQPINGAVDISITAYPTITDDSFPPTWIDETSG
;
A
#
# COMPACT_ATOMS: atom_id res chain seq x y z
N MET A 1 26.24 20.44 23.67
CA MET A 1 25.51 20.38 22.38
C MET A 1 24.67 19.11 22.35
N SER A 2 23.38 19.28 22.21
CA SER A 2 22.49 18.12 22.09
C SER A 2 22.42 17.68 20.65
N GLY A 3 22.61 16.39 20.39
CA GLY A 3 22.34 15.80 19.07
C GLY A 3 20.83 15.73 18.82
N ASN A 4 20.46 15.46 17.58
CA ASN A 4 19.07 15.24 17.23
C ASN A 4 18.59 13.92 17.82
N ALA A 5 17.44 13.93 18.47
CA ALA A 5 16.83 12.71 18.96
C ALA A 5 16.38 11.85 17.79
N VAL A 6 16.61 10.55 17.89
CA VAL A 6 16.13 9.59 16.91
C VAL A 6 14.68 9.25 17.26
N THR A 7 13.78 9.50 16.33
CA THR A 7 12.36 9.21 16.52
C THR A 7 11.93 8.14 15.53
N TYR A 8 11.48 7.01 16.05
CA TYR A 8 11.02 5.92 15.22
C TYR A 8 9.53 6.01 14.96
N ARG A 9 9.11 5.68 13.75
CA ARG A 9 7.71 5.55 13.45
C ARG A 9 7.22 4.19 13.94
N LEU A 10 6.11 4.22 14.66
CA LEU A 10 5.55 3.01 15.25
C LEU A 10 4.40 2.49 14.40
N GLY A 11 4.38 1.20 14.13
CA GLY A 11 3.35 0.58 13.32
C GLY A 11 1.93 0.86 13.82
N ARG A 12 1.74 0.97 15.12
CA ARG A 12 0.43 1.28 15.70
C ARG A 12 -0.10 2.67 15.33
N ASN A 13 0.79 3.57 14.89
CA ASN A 13 0.43 4.93 14.48
C ASN A 13 0.21 5.05 12.97
N CYS A 14 0.44 3.97 12.23
CA CYS A 14 0.21 3.96 10.80
C CYS A 14 -1.29 3.91 10.50
N LYS A 15 -1.67 4.48 9.35
CA LYS A 15 -3.06 4.63 8.98
C LYS A 15 -3.32 4.03 7.61
N LEU A 16 -4.46 3.37 7.48
CA LEU A 16 -4.99 2.91 6.19
C LEU A 16 -6.35 3.56 5.97
N TYR A 17 -6.55 4.13 4.79
CA TYR A 17 -7.82 4.74 4.40
C TYR A 17 -8.36 4.08 3.15
N GLU A 18 -9.68 4.01 3.01
CA GLU A 18 -10.37 3.53 1.81
C GLU A 18 -11.31 4.61 1.30
N GLY A 19 -11.71 4.52 0.06
CA GLY A 19 -12.65 5.46 -0.53
C GLY A 19 -13.07 5.07 -1.95
N THR A 20 -13.81 5.96 -2.58
CA THR A 20 -14.30 5.75 -3.94
C THR A 20 -13.16 5.89 -4.95
N ALA A 21 -13.08 4.98 -5.92
CA ALA A 21 -12.08 5.04 -6.98
C ALA A 21 -12.14 6.39 -7.72
N GLY A 22 -10.99 6.90 -8.09
CA GLY A 22 -10.84 8.19 -8.77
C GLY A 22 -10.72 9.39 -7.84
N ALA A 23 -10.79 9.19 -6.53
CA ALA A 23 -10.67 10.25 -5.53
C ALA A 23 -9.83 9.77 -4.35
N GLU A 24 -9.26 10.72 -3.61
CA GLU A 24 -8.46 10.39 -2.44
C GLU A 24 -9.29 9.68 -1.37
N ALA A 25 -8.74 8.61 -0.80
CA ALA A 25 -9.40 7.85 0.26
C ALA A 25 -9.45 8.67 1.55
N THR A 26 -10.61 8.69 2.21
CA THR A 26 -10.85 9.51 3.40
C THR A 26 -11.38 8.73 4.59
N THR A 27 -11.88 7.51 4.39
CA THR A 27 -12.45 6.70 5.46
C THR A 27 -11.40 5.78 6.05
N GLU A 28 -11.05 5.96 7.32
CA GLU A 28 -10.04 5.15 7.98
C GLU A 28 -10.53 3.71 8.19
N VAL A 29 -9.66 2.75 7.88
CA VAL A 29 -9.89 1.33 8.16
C VAL A 29 -9.35 1.04 9.56
N THR A 30 -10.18 1.21 10.57
CA THR A 30 -9.75 1.15 11.97
C THR A 30 -9.46 -0.26 12.47
N HIS A 31 -10.00 -1.29 11.82
CA HIS A 31 -9.80 -2.68 12.21
C HIS A 31 -8.72 -3.40 11.40
N ALA A 32 -7.91 -2.65 10.67
CA ALA A 32 -6.70 -3.20 10.08
C ALA A 32 -5.67 -3.49 11.17
N ALA A 33 -5.11 -4.70 11.15
CA ALA A 33 -4.08 -5.11 12.11
C ALA A 33 -2.70 -4.78 11.56
N ASP A 34 -2.34 -5.38 10.43
CA ASP A 34 -1.05 -5.16 9.79
C ASP A 34 -1.25 -4.72 8.35
N VAL A 35 -0.51 -3.72 7.94
CA VAL A 35 -0.52 -3.23 6.56
C VAL A 35 0.92 -3.17 6.07
N ALA A 36 1.18 -3.82 4.94
CA ALA A 36 2.50 -3.81 4.33
C ALA A 36 2.43 -3.24 2.93
N THR A 37 3.36 -2.36 2.60
CA THR A 37 3.53 -1.83 1.26
C THR A 37 4.84 -2.35 0.71
N ASN A 38 4.77 -3.09 -0.40
CA ASN A 38 5.93 -3.69 -1.03
C ASN A 38 6.14 -3.08 -2.39
N GLY A 39 7.34 -2.56 -2.63
CA GLY A 39 7.72 -2.00 -3.91
C GLY A 39 8.90 -2.75 -4.49
N THR A 40 8.84 -3.06 -5.78
CA THR A 40 9.92 -3.73 -6.51
C THR A 40 10.09 -3.04 -7.85
N ARG A 41 11.33 -2.79 -8.25
CA ARG A 41 11.63 -2.26 -9.57
C ARG A 41 12.29 -3.32 -10.42
N GLU A 42 11.89 -3.36 -11.67
CA GLU A 42 12.56 -4.16 -12.68
C GLU A 42 13.97 -3.63 -12.89
N ARG A 43 14.91 -4.53 -13.09
CA ARG A 43 16.31 -4.22 -13.37
C ARG A 43 16.61 -4.59 -14.81
N ILE A 44 16.98 -3.58 -15.60
CA ILE A 44 17.27 -3.75 -17.03
C ILE A 44 18.79 -3.73 -17.21
N ASN A 45 19.34 -4.78 -17.81
CA ASN A 45 20.78 -4.86 -18.07
C ASN A 45 21.14 -3.93 -19.24
N ILE A 46 22.00 -2.96 -18.95
CA ILE A 46 22.51 -2.00 -19.95
C ILE A 46 24.03 -2.07 -20.09
N THR A 47 24.63 -3.21 -19.69
CA THR A 47 26.09 -3.37 -19.75
C THR A 47 26.58 -3.19 -21.19
N ASP A 48 27.49 -2.26 -21.40
CA ASP A 48 28.18 -2.05 -22.66
C ASP A 48 29.65 -2.40 -22.53
N ARG A 49 30.41 -2.21 -23.63
CA ARG A 49 31.83 -2.54 -23.62
C ARG A 49 32.63 -1.71 -22.63
N GLN A 50 32.22 -0.47 -22.40
CA GLN A 50 32.92 0.41 -21.47
C GLN A 50 32.77 -0.09 -20.03
N LEU A 51 31.56 -0.44 -19.60
CA LEU A 51 31.32 -0.99 -18.26
C LEU A 51 31.97 -2.34 -18.11
N ALA A 52 31.90 -3.20 -19.13
CA ALA A 52 32.52 -4.53 -19.10
C ALA A 52 34.04 -4.42 -18.97
N ALA A 53 34.66 -3.46 -19.65
CA ALA A 53 36.11 -3.24 -19.56
C ALA A 53 36.53 -2.82 -18.16
N LEU A 54 35.65 -2.17 -17.39
CA LEU A 54 35.88 -1.80 -16.00
C LEU A 54 35.57 -2.93 -15.01
N GLY A 55 35.04 -4.05 -15.49
CA GLY A 55 34.72 -5.20 -14.66
C GLY A 55 33.34 -5.13 -14.00
N PHE A 56 32.45 -4.32 -14.52
CA PHE A 56 31.11 -4.11 -13.92
C PHE A 56 30.00 -4.41 -14.91
N ASN A 57 28.89 -4.92 -14.35
CA ASN A 57 27.61 -4.95 -15.03
C ASN A 57 26.83 -3.68 -14.69
N GLY A 58 26.23 -3.05 -15.67
CA GLY A 58 25.40 -1.85 -15.48
C GLY A 58 23.93 -2.18 -15.61
N TYR A 59 23.10 -1.51 -14.81
CA TYR A 59 21.67 -1.72 -14.79
C TYR A 59 20.92 -0.39 -14.78
N ALA A 60 19.80 -0.36 -15.49
CA ALA A 60 18.84 0.73 -15.39
C ALA A 60 17.62 0.24 -14.63
N SER A 61 16.93 1.16 -13.95
CA SER A 61 15.68 0.86 -13.28
C SER A 61 14.53 0.85 -14.28
N GLY A 62 13.73 -0.20 -14.26
CA GLY A 62 12.53 -0.31 -15.05
C GLY A 62 11.27 0.12 -14.29
N LEU A 63 10.14 -0.46 -14.66
CA LEU A 63 8.86 -0.20 -14.02
C LEU A 63 8.85 -0.72 -12.58
N ALA A 64 8.14 -0.02 -11.72
CA ALA A 64 7.96 -0.46 -10.34
C ALA A 64 6.67 -1.27 -10.21
N ASP A 65 6.75 -2.36 -9.45
CA ASP A 65 5.59 -3.09 -8.99
C ASP A 65 5.32 -2.70 -7.55
N LEU A 66 4.07 -2.35 -7.27
CA LEU A 66 3.63 -1.97 -5.94
C LEU A 66 2.53 -2.92 -5.48
N THR A 67 2.65 -3.42 -4.26
CA THR A 67 1.66 -4.32 -3.68
C THR A 67 1.34 -3.86 -2.27
N ILE A 68 0.06 -3.76 -1.94
CA ILE A 68 -0.40 -3.51 -0.58
C ILE A 68 -1.00 -4.79 -0.04
N THR A 69 -0.48 -5.26 1.10
CA THR A 69 -1.00 -6.42 1.81
C THR A 69 -1.62 -5.95 3.12
N ILE A 70 -2.87 -6.32 3.36
CA ILE A 70 -3.62 -5.88 4.53
C ILE A 70 -4.05 -7.11 5.33
N GLN A 71 -3.76 -7.07 6.64
CA GLN A 71 -4.29 -8.02 7.60
C GLN A 71 -5.30 -7.27 8.45
N ALA A 72 -6.53 -7.77 8.52
CA ALA A 72 -7.60 -7.07 9.24
C ALA A 72 -8.45 -8.05 10.03
N ARG A 73 -9.20 -7.53 10.99
CA ARG A 73 -10.21 -8.28 11.73
C ARG A 73 -11.58 -7.91 11.21
N ARG A 74 -12.43 -8.93 11.01
CA ARG A 74 -13.79 -8.66 10.55
C ARG A 74 -14.67 -8.34 11.75
N VAL A 75 -15.15 -7.12 11.81
CA VAL A 75 -16.06 -6.65 12.85
C VAL A 75 -17.44 -6.45 12.23
N ALA A 76 -18.48 -6.80 12.94
CA ALA A 76 -19.85 -6.62 12.46
C ALA A 76 -20.12 -5.15 12.17
N ASN A 77 -20.75 -4.87 11.04
CA ASN A 77 -21.11 -3.52 10.59
C ASN A 77 -19.93 -2.58 10.33
N ASP A 78 -18.74 -3.14 10.08
CA ASP A 78 -17.57 -2.35 9.68
C ASP A 78 -17.70 -1.97 8.20
N ALA A 79 -18.03 -0.72 7.94
CA ALA A 79 -18.26 -0.23 6.58
C ALA A 79 -16.96 -0.18 5.76
N ALA A 80 -15.82 0.12 6.39
CA ALA A 80 -14.54 0.27 5.68
C ALA A 80 -14.06 -1.07 5.12
N VAL A 81 -14.00 -2.11 5.94
CA VAL A 81 -13.62 -3.45 5.48
C VAL A 81 -14.71 -4.00 4.55
N GLY A 82 -15.97 -3.68 4.81
CA GLY A 82 -17.08 -4.05 3.95
C GLY A 82 -16.95 -3.47 2.53
N ALA A 83 -16.47 -2.23 2.41
CA ALA A 83 -16.23 -1.60 1.12
C ALA A 83 -15.13 -2.33 0.33
N ILE A 84 -14.06 -2.75 0.98
CA ILE A 84 -12.98 -3.52 0.35
C ILE A 84 -13.50 -4.87 -0.12
N ARG A 85 -14.29 -5.54 0.72
CA ARG A 85 -14.91 -6.82 0.36
C ARG A 85 -15.82 -6.67 -0.86
N THR A 86 -16.62 -5.62 -0.90
CA THR A 86 -17.51 -5.34 -2.03
C THR A 86 -16.72 -5.07 -3.31
N ALA A 87 -15.61 -4.34 -3.22
CA ALA A 87 -14.73 -4.07 -4.36
C ALA A 87 -14.17 -5.38 -4.94
N PHE A 88 -13.78 -6.33 -4.08
CA PHE A 88 -13.34 -7.64 -4.55
C PHE A 88 -14.47 -8.42 -5.23
N LYS A 89 -15.65 -8.45 -4.63
CA LYS A 89 -16.79 -9.20 -5.15
C LYS A 89 -17.27 -8.68 -6.50
N SER A 90 -17.25 -7.37 -6.69
CA SER A 90 -17.71 -6.74 -7.92
C SER A 90 -16.60 -6.53 -8.96
N ALA A 91 -15.36 -6.92 -8.63
CA ALA A 91 -14.17 -6.70 -9.45
C ALA A 91 -14.00 -5.22 -9.82
N SER A 92 -14.32 -4.33 -8.90
CA SER A 92 -14.23 -2.89 -9.09
C SER A 92 -13.02 -2.31 -8.37
N PRO A 93 -12.35 -1.28 -8.92
CA PRO A 93 -11.28 -0.60 -8.21
C PRO A 93 -11.78 0.13 -6.97
N ILE A 94 -10.88 0.34 -6.02
CA ILE A 94 -11.14 1.10 -4.80
C ILE A 94 -9.93 2.00 -4.52
N SER A 95 -10.18 3.19 -3.99
CA SER A 95 -9.10 4.09 -3.60
C SER A 95 -8.55 3.68 -2.24
N LEU A 96 -7.23 3.55 -2.15
CA LEU A 96 -6.55 3.23 -0.90
C LEU A 96 -5.45 4.26 -0.64
N LYS A 97 -5.26 4.59 0.63
CA LYS A 97 -4.18 5.44 1.08
C LYS A 97 -3.56 4.84 2.32
N VAL A 98 -2.25 4.61 2.28
CA VAL A 98 -1.48 4.03 3.39
C VAL A 98 -0.48 5.08 3.86
N LEU A 99 -0.49 5.39 5.14
CA LEU A 99 0.43 6.35 5.75
C LEU A 99 1.14 5.72 6.93
N ASN A 100 2.42 6.07 7.10
CA ASN A 100 3.20 5.62 8.27
C ASN A 100 3.15 6.60 9.44
N GLY A 101 2.03 7.31 9.56
CA GLY A 101 1.73 8.28 10.61
C GLY A 101 0.75 9.31 10.09
N ALA A 102 0.20 10.15 10.95
CA ALA A 102 -0.81 11.15 10.58
C ALA A 102 -0.29 12.17 9.53
N THR A 103 1.00 12.52 9.63
CA THR A 103 1.68 13.41 8.67
C THR A 103 2.79 12.67 7.95
N GLY A 104 2.74 11.35 7.94
CA GLY A 104 3.81 10.51 7.44
C GLY A 104 3.80 10.32 5.94
N GLU A 105 4.78 9.56 5.52
CA GLU A 105 4.93 9.15 4.14
C GLU A 105 4.04 7.95 3.84
N GLY A 106 3.78 7.72 2.56
CA GLY A 106 2.99 6.58 2.16
C GLY A 106 2.70 6.56 0.67
N VAL A 107 1.61 5.92 0.33
CA VAL A 107 1.17 5.80 -1.05
C VAL A 107 -0.34 5.95 -1.11
N LYS A 108 -0.83 6.54 -2.19
CA LYS A 108 -2.26 6.65 -2.47
C LYS A 108 -2.52 6.37 -3.93
N GLY A 109 -3.71 5.94 -4.24
CA GLY A 109 -4.12 5.69 -5.61
C GLY A 109 -5.30 4.74 -5.65
N ASP A 110 -5.68 4.37 -6.86
CA ASP A 110 -6.69 3.36 -7.09
C ASP A 110 -6.02 1.99 -7.15
N PHE A 111 -6.66 1.00 -6.55
CA PHE A 111 -6.15 -0.36 -6.48
C PHE A 111 -7.25 -1.35 -6.84
N VAL A 112 -6.84 -2.46 -7.43
CA VAL A 112 -7.71 -3.63 -7.60
C VAL A 112 -7.37 -4.64 -6.52
N ILE A 113 -8.39 -5.24 -5.94
CA ILE A 113 -8.23 -6.27 -4.92
C ILE A 113 -8.11 -7.61 -5.65
N SER A 114 -6.93 -8.21 -5.58
CA SER A 114 -6.68 -9.49 -6.25
C SER A 114 -6.98 -10.68 -5.37
N ASP A 115 -6.76 -10.55 -4.06
CA ASP A 115 -6.97 -11.63 -3.11
C ASP A 115 -7.74 -11.13 -1.90
N TYR A 116 -8.73 -11.91 -1.50
CA TYR A 116 -9.52 -11.65 -0.30
C TYR A 116 -9.76 -13.00 0.38
N ASN A 117 -9.08 -13.23 1.49
CA ASN A 117 -9.13 -14.49 2.21
C ASN A 117 -9.64 -14.28 3.63
N GLU A 118 -10.57 -15.10 4.06
CA GLU A 118 -11.07 -15.10 5.44
C GLU A 118 -10.68 -16.39 6.12
N SER A 119 -10.21 -16.29 7.35
CA SER A 119 -9.96 -17.41 8.24
C SER A 119 -10.92 -17.31 9.41
N GLN A 120 -11.67 -18.40 9.65
CA GLN A 120 -12.74 -18.43 10.67
C GLN A 120 -12.44 -19.53 11.71
N PRO A 121 -11.46 -19.28 12.60
CA PRO A 121 -11.16 -20.27 13.63
C PRO A 121 -12.29 -20.37 14.67
N ILE A 122 -12.54 -21.59 15.18
CA ILE A 122 -13.61 -21.83 16.16
C ILE A 122 -13.43 -20.95 17.39
N ASN A 123 -12.19 -20.81 17.86
CA ASN A 123 -11.88 -20.11 19.11
C ASN A 123 -11.24 -18.76 18.91
N GLY A 124 -11.49 -18.10 17.79
CA GLY A 124 -10.84 -16.83 17.49
C GLY A 124 -11.71 -15.89 16.68
N ALA A 125 -11.19 -14.70 16.44
CA ALA A 125 -11.83 -13.72 15.59
C ALA A 125 -11.69 -14.11 14.11
N VAL A 126 -12.57 -13.59 13.28
CA VAL A 126 -12.45 -13.76 11.82
C VAL A 126 -11.31 -12.85 11.33
N ASP A 127 -10.28 -13.46 10.77
CA ASP A 127 -9.14 -12.75 10.22
C ASP A 127 -9.27 -12.66 8.71
N ILE A 128 -8.90 -11.51 8.15
CA ILE A 128 -8.98 -11.23 6.73
C ILE A 128 -7.59 -10.89 6.21
N SER A 129 -7.22 -11.49 5.08
CA SER A 129 -5.99 -11.16 4.36
C SER A 129 -6.35 -10.65 2.98
N ILE A 130 -5.86 -9.46 2.63
CA ILE A 130 -6.19 -8.77 1.40
C ILE A 130 -4.90 -8.40 0.67
N THR A 131 -4.87 -8.60 -0.65
CA THR A 131 -3.77 -8.16 -1.50
C THR A 131 -4.32 -7.24 -2.58
N ALA A 132 -3.70 -6.06 -2.74
CA ALA A 132 -4.12 -5.04 -3.68
C ALA A 132 -2.98 -4.62 -4.60
N TYR A 133 -3.29 -4.38 -5.85
CA TYR A 133 -2.36 -3.89 -6.88
C TYR A 133 -2.84 -2.58 -7.46
N PRO A 134 -1.91 -1.68 -7.85
CA PRO A 134 -2.30 -0.38 -8.38
C PRO A 134 -2.98 -0.47 -9.74
N THR A 135 -3.90 0.43 -9.96
CA THR A 135 -4.56 0.64 -11.25
C THR A 135 -4.81 2.13 -11.42
N ILE A 136 -5.40 2.51 -12.53
CA ILE A 136 -5.79 3.89 -12.77
C ILE A 136 -7.22 3.90 -13.34
N THR A 137 -8.07 4.74 -12.76
CA THR A 137 -9.46 4.91 -13.23
C THR A 137 -9.72 6.34 -13.71
N ASP A 138 -8.88 7.29 -13.30
CA ASP A 138 -8.99 8.70 -13.65
C ASP A 138 -7.58 9.26 -13.82
N ASP A 139 -7.30 9.90 -14.96
CA ASP A 139 -5.98 10.45 -15.25
C ASP A 139 -5.54 11.51 -14.25
N SER A 140 -6.48 12.13 -13.54
CA SER A 140 -6.18 13.12 -12.50
C SER A 140 -5.81 12.49 -11.16
N PHE A 141 -5.97 11.17 -11.00
CA PHE A 141 -5.66 10.48 -9.75
C PHE A 141 -4.83 9.22 -10.00
N PRO A 142 -3.56 9.37 -10.46
CA PRO A 142 -2.66 8.23 -10.64
C PRO A 142 -2.13 7.74 -9.29
N PRO A 143 -1.62 6.50 -9.22
CA PRO A 143 -0.89 6.04 -8.04
C PRO A 143 0.27 6.99 -7.74
N THR A 144 0.36 7.46 -6.51
CA THR A 144 1.30 8.51 -6.12
C THR A 144 1.93 8.19 -4.77
N TRP A 145 3.24 8.40 -4.68
CA TRP A 145 3.94 8.38 -3.40
C TRP A 145 3.67 9.67 -2.65
N ILE A 146 3.46 9.54 -1.35
CA ILE A 146 3.21 10.68 -0.47
C ILE A 146 4.48 10.93 0.33
N ASP A 147 4.98 12.17 0.27
CA ASP A 147 6.13 12.58 1.03
C ASP A 147 5.72 13.10 2.41
N GLU A 148 6.65 13.04 3.36
CA GLU A 148 6.41 13.55 4.70
C GLU A 148 6.16 15.05 4.66
N THR A 149 5.05 15.47 5.29
CA THR A 149 4.79 16.90 5.41
C THR A 149 5.62 17.47 6.55
N SER A 150 6.41 18.51 6.23
CA SER A 150 7.11 19.29 7.26
C SER A 150 6.09 20.19 7.94
N GLY A 151 5.86 19.92 9.20
CA GLY A 151 4.89 20.71 9.94
C GLY A 151 5.41 21.22 11.23
#